data_fdab13621debad406278391e26e44a07
#
_entry.id   fdab13621debad406278391e26e44a07
#
_cell.length_a   1.000
_cell.length_b   1.000
_cell.length_c   1.000
_cell.angle_alpha   90.00
_cell.angle_beta   90.00
_cell.angle_gamma   90.00
#
_symmetry.space_group_name_H-M   'P 1'
#
loop_
_entity.id
_entity.type
_entity.pdbx_description
1 polymer ?
#
loop_
_entity_poly.entity_id
_entity_poly.type
_entity_poly.pdbx_seq_one_letter_code
_entity_poly.pdbx_strand_id
1 'polypeptide(L)'
;MSSSQSPAVELAAIREMLRLYCHALTERSVDLQDLKQLIDKNIGWSKNEVATSDGRAIFLPAIVERFDAHSDNFDFLKVMLTQQAGHIEFGSFAFEFDRPAAKFDDLRPKLAEPPDYHDHDHGHEGHHEHANVTELTRFFKLFPNKRLALDIFSIVESGRIEARIMHEYRGIAKTYDAMRRRTVKLRPAMTLLPAREALLESMVRLSLGQKHGVKVPSKHGKIAREIRTMVRLIAEPDATVEDAAEATLRIYARLAKIKNDYLNETEFEELDHRSKRSNRSNKFFGRT
;
A
#
# COMPACT_ATOMS: atom_id res chain seq x y z
N MET A 1 -25.35 -7.51 -38.18
CA MET A 1 -23.91 -7.29 -37.97
C MET A 1 -23.77 -6.62 -36.62
N SER A 2 -23.49 -7.37 -35.56
CA SER A 2 -23.21 -6.81 -34.26
C SER A 2 -21.85 -6.12 -34.34
N SER A 3 -21.79 -4.80 -34.25
CA SER A 3 -20.54 -4.09 -34.02
C SER A 3 -20.01 -4.54 -32.66
N SER A 4 -19.00 -5.39 -32.65
CA SER A 4 -18.29 -5.72 -31.42
C SER A 4 -17.68 -4.41 -30.92
N GLN A 5 -18.28 -3.82 -29.86
CA GLN A 5 -17.69 -2.68 -29.16
C GLN A 5 -16.29 -3.10 -28.67
N SER A 6 -15.29 -2.28 -28.94
CA SER A 6 -13.94 -2.50 -28.40
C SER A 6 -14.01 -2.71 -26.89
N PRO A 7 -13.31 -3.68 -26.32
CA PRO A 7 -13.24 -3.85 -24.87
C PRO A 7 -12.50 -2.69 -24.17
N ALA A 8 -11.73 -1.90 -24.92
CA ALA A 8 -10.96 -0.79 -24.39
C ALA A 8 -11.84 0.32 -23.82
N VAL A 9 -11.40 0.89 -22.70
CA VAL A 9 -11.97 2.10 -22.10
C VAL A 9 -10.99 3.23 -22.23
N GLU A 10 -11.37 4.29 -22.92
CA GLU A 10 -10.56 5.48 -23.11
C GLU A 10 -10.88 6.52 -22.04
N LEU A 11 -9.87 6.95 -21.27
CA LEU A 11 -10.01 7.96 -20.22
C LEU A 11 -10.64 9.25 -20.77
N ALA A 12 -10.24 9.68 -21.96
CA ALA A 12 -10.72 10.91 -22.57
C ALA A 12 -12.25 10.93 -22.76
N ALA A 13 -12.84 9.78 -23.09
CA ALA A 13 -14.29 9.66 -23.34
C ALA A 13 -15.13 9.75 -22.04
N ILE A 14 -14.57 9.37 -20.90
CA ILE A 14 -15.30 9.25 -19.62
C ILE A 14 -14.75 10.15 -18.52
N ARG A 15 -13.77 11.00 -18.82
CA ARG A 15 -13.05 11.86 -17.84
C ARG A 15 -13.99 12.69 -16.98
N GLU A 16 -14.95 13.37 -17.59
CA GLU A 16 -15.87 14.25 -16.85
C GLU A 16 -16.78 13.47 -15.91
N MET A 17 -17.26 12.31 -16.33
CA MET A 17 -18.03 11.43 -15.46
C MET A 17 -17.21 10.94 -14.27
N LEU A 18 -15.94 10.54 -14.51
CA LEU A 18 -15.04 10.11 -13.44
C LEU A 18 -14.66 11.27 -12.52
N ARG A 19 -14.54 12.51 -13.04
CA ARG A 19 -14.30 13.71 -12.24
C ARG A 19 -15.45 13.99 -11.28
N LEU A 20 -16.69 13.91 -11.78
CA LEU A 20 -17.89 14.06 -10.95
C LEU A 20 -17.99 12.94 -9.90
N TYR A 21 -17.66 11.71 -10.28
CA TYR A 21 -17.62 10.59 -9.35
C TYR A 21 -16.57 10.81 -8.23
N CYS A 22 -15.36 11.25 -8.59
CA CYS A 22 -14.30 11.55 -7.63
C CYS A 22 -14.73 12.69 -6.69
N HIS A 23 -15.33 13.76 -7.22
CA HIS A 23 -15.86 14.87 -6.42
C HIS A 23 -16.94 14.41 -5.44
N ALA A 24 -17.84 13.52 -5.86
CA ALA A 24 -18.86 12.95 -4.99
C ALA A 24 -18.29 12.08 -3.85
N LEU A 25 -17.10 11.49 -4.03
CA LEU A 25 -16.42 10.72 -2.97
C LEU A 25 -15.64 11.59 -1.99
N THR A 26 -14.94 12.60 -2.50
CA THR A 26 -13.92 13.34 -1.71
C THR A 26 -14.39 14.75 -1.34
N GLU A 27 -15.54 15.20 -1.84
CA GLU A 27 -16.03 16.58 -1.74
C GLU A 27 -15.02 17.63 -2.26
N ARG A 28 -13.97 17.18 -2.96
CA ARG A 28 -12.87 18.00 -3.50
C ARG A 28 -12.89 18.00 -5.02
N SER A 29 -12.48 19.10 -5.60
CA SER A 29 -12.18 19.16 -7.03
C SER A 29 -10.79 18.60 -7.26
N VAL A 30 -10.73 17.37 -7.78
CA VAL A 30 -9.46 16.68 -8.13
C VAL A 30 -9.32 16.67 -9.64
N ASP A 31 -8.15 17.07 -10.13
CA ASP A 31 -7.84 17.01 -11.56
C ASP A 31 -7.51 15.56 -11.97
N LEU A 32 -8.09 15.12 -13.10
CA LEU A 32 -7.82 13.79 -13.67
C LEU A 32 -6.95 13.94 -14.92
N GLN A 33 -5.73 13.46 -14.85
CA GLN A 33 -4.73 13.57 -15.90
C GLN A 33 -4.34 12.21 -16.48
N ASP A 34 -3.82 12.22 -17.70
CA ASP A 34 -3.21 11.04 -18.31
C ASP A 34 -1.85 10.76 -17.65
N LEU A 35 -1.62 9.53 -17.28
CA LEU A 35 -0.36 9.06 -16.69
C LEU A 35 0.86 9.36 -17.58
N LYS A 36 0.69 9.43 -18.91
CA LYS A 36 1.76 9.82 -19.83
C LYS A 36 2.33 11.20 -19.52
N GLN A 37 1.50 12.15 -19.07
CA GLN A 37 1.96 13.51 -18.72
C GLN A 37 2.94 13.51 -17.55
N LEU A 38 2.84 12.54 -16.63
CA LEU A 38 3.76 12.37 -15.52
C LEU A 38 5.11 11.82 -16.00
N ILE A 39 5.07 10.87 -16.93
CA ILE A 39 6.25 10.26 -17.55
C ILE A 39 7.02 11.30 -18.37
N ASP A 40 6.32 12.08 -19.19
CA ASP A 40 6.91 13.13 -20.03
C ASP A 40 7.60 14.22 -19.20
N LYS A 41 7.11 14.49 -17.99
CA LYS A 41 7.72 15.42 -17.03
C LYS A 41 8.86 14.80 -16.22
N ASN A 42 9.19 13.52 -16.43
CA ASN A 42 10.19 12.76 -15.68
C ASN A 42 9.96 12.78 -14.15
N ILE A 43 8.69 12.86 -13.73
CA ILE A 43 8.27 12.91 -12.34
C ILE A 43 7.83 11.49 -11.92
N GLY A 44 8.57 10.89 -10.98
CA GLY A 44 8.18 9.63 -10.35
C GLY A 44 8.67 8.36 -11.04
N TRP A 45 8.48 7.22 -10.36
CA TRP A 45 8.96 5.88 -10.75
C TRP A 45 7.82 5.02 -11.33
N SER A 46 6.74 5.62 -11.85
CA SER A 46 5.58 4.85 -12.29
C SER A 46 5.85 4.10 -13.59
N LYS A 47 5.65 2.78 -13.55
CA LYS A 47 5.47 1.99 -14.76
C LYS A 47 4.10 2.32 -15.36
N ASN A 48 4.01 2.36 -16.68
CA ASN A 48 2.92 2.88 -17.52
C ASN A 48 1.47 2.40 -17.23
N GLU A 49 1.23 1.60 -16.20
CA GLU A 49 -0.07 0.95 -15.98
C GLU A 49 -0.66 1.16 -14.59
N VAL A 50 0.01 1.88 -13.70
CA VAL A 50 -0.42 2.03 -12.31
C VAL A 50 -0.87 3.46 -12.07
N ALA A 51 -2.16 3.65 -11.73
CA ALA A 51 -2.67 4.94 -11.30
C ALA A 51 -1.88 5.48 -10.10
N THR A 52 -1.66 6.77 -10.05
CA THR A 52 -0.96 7.45 -8.96
C THR A 52 -1.56 8.82 -8.68
N SER A 53 -1.19 9.44 -7.56
CA SER A 53 -1.61 10.79 -7.20
C SER A 53 -0.47 11.56 -6.54
N ASP A 54 -0.49 12.88 -6.68
CA ASP A 54 0.39 13.82 -5.97
C ASP A 54 -0.35 14.59 -4.85
N GLY A 55 -1.58 14.18 -4.54
CA GLY A 55 -2.45 14.84 -3.55
C GLY A 55 -3.32 15.95 -4.13
N ARG A 56 -3.10 16.38 -5.37
CA ARG A 56 -3.87 17.42 -6.09
C ARG A 56 -4.50 16.90 -7.37
N ALA A 57 -3.76 16.08 -8.09
CA ALA A 57 -4.20 15.42 -9.31
C ALA A 57 -4.11 13.90 -9.19
N ILE A 58 -4.97 13.19 -9.91
CA ILE A 58 -4.92 11.74 -10.08
C ILE A 58 -4.53 11.45 -11.51
N PHE A 59 -3.50 10.64 -11.68
CA PHE A 59 -2.97 10.22 -12.97
C PHE A 59 -3.45 8.81 -13.27
N LEU A 60 -4.17 8.65 -14.38
CA LEU A 60 -4.78 7.39 -14.80
C LEU A 60 -4.24 6.96 -16.16
N PRO A 61 -4.23 5.65 -16.48
CA PRO A 61 -3.93 5.20 -17.84
C PRO A 61 -4.87 5.83 -18.85
N ALA A 62 -4.32 6.27 -19.99
CA ALA A 62 -5.12 6.82 -21.10
C ALA A 62 -6.14 5.83 -21.65
N ILE A 63 -5.74 4.56 -21.69
CA ILE A 63 -6.54 3.43 -22.22
C ILE A 63 -6.40 2.26 -21.25
N VAL A 64 -7.52 1.62 -20.96
CA VAL A 64 -7.57 0.36 -20.18
C VAL A 64 -8.20 -0.71 -21.06
N GLU A 65 -7.41 -1.75 -21.38
CA GLU A 65 -7.83 -2.93 -22.17
C GLU A 65 -7.21 -4.19 -21.53
N ARG A 66 -7.55 -4.42 -20.27
CA ARG A 66 -6.99 -5.53 -19.48
C ARG A 66 -7.87 -6.78 -19.48
N PHE A 67 -9.15 -6.60 -19.73
CA PHE A 67 -10.16 -7.66 -19.73
C PHE A 67 -10.92 -7.67 -21.06
N ASP A 68 -11.53 -8.81 -21.39
CA ASP A 68 -12.27 -9.00 -22.64
C ASP A 68 -13.59 -8.19 -22.71
N ALA A 69 -14.15 -7.80 -21.56
CA ALA A 69 -15.38 -7.03 -21.49
C ALA A 69 -15.10 -5.55 -21.17
N HIS A 70 -15.72 -4.64 -21.94
CA HIS A 70 -15.66 -3.20 -21.72
C HIS A 70 -16.08 -2.81 -20.28
N SER A 71 -17.15 -3.41 -19.74
CA SER A 71 -17.62 -3.19 -18.38
C SER A 71 -16.57 -3.52 -17.32
N ASP A 72 -15.80 -4.58 -17.54
CA ASP A 72 -14.74 -5.00 -16.62
C ASP A 72 -13.55 -4.03 -16.63
N ASN A 73 -13.21 -3.50 -17.80
CA ASN A 73 -12.18 -2.47 -17.95
C ASN A 73 -12.61 -1.15 -17.33
N PHE A 74 -13.89 -0.80 -17.48
CA PHE A 74 -14.47 0.36 -16.79
C PHE A 74 -14.45 0.21 -15.27
N ASP A 75 -14.89 -0.92 -14.75
CA ASP A 75 -14.86 -1.23 -13.31
C ASP A 75 -13.43 -1.19 -12.75
N PHE A 76 -12.46 -1.69 -13.52
CA PHE A 76 -11.05 -1.63 -13.13
C PHE A 76 -10.54 -0.19 -13.04
N LEU A 77 -10.83 0.63 -14.05
CA LEU A 77 -10.46 2.06 -14.05
C LEU A 77 -11.14 2.81 -12.89
N LYS A 78 -12.41 2.52 -12.63
CA LYS A 78 -13.17 3.10 -11.52
C LYS A 78 -12.58 2.72 -10.16
N VAL A 79 -12.15 1.46 -9.98
CA VAL A 79 -11.49 1.00 -8.75
C VAL A 79 -10.13 1.67 -8.56
N MET A 80 -9.32 1.79 -9.63
CA MET A 80 -8.06 2.53 -9.57
C MET A 80 -8.27 3.99 -9.15
N LEU A 81 -9.25 4.67 -9.76
CA LEU A 81 -9.61 6.04 -9.39
C LEU A 81 -10.02 6.12 -7.93
N THR A 82 -10.91 5.22 -7.48
CA THR A 82 -11.40 5.22 -6.09
C THR A 82 -10.26 5.03 -5.10
N GLN A 83 -9.28 4.20 -5.41
CA GLN A 83 -8.11 4.00 -4.56
C GLN A 83 -7.27 5.27 -4.45
N GLN A 84 -7.02 5.97 -5.57
CA GLN A 84 -6.27 7.22 -5.56
C GLN A 84 -7.05 8.35 -4.86
N ALA A 85 -8.36 8.43 -5.06
CA ALA A 85 -9.24 9.34 -4.34
C ALA A 85 -9.19 9.06 -2.83
N GLY A 86 -9.17 7.79 -2.42
CA GLY A 86 -9.02 7.39 -1.03
C GLY A 86 -7.69 7.85 -0.41
N HIS A 87 -6.58 7.82 -1.15
CA HIS A 87 -5.31 8.37 -0.67
C HIS A 87 -5.41 9.88 -0.35
N ILE A 88 -6.15 10.63 -1.16
CA ILE A 88 -6.40 12.07 -0.92
C ILE A 88 -7.33 12.25 0.27
N GLU A 89 -8.44 11.52 0.31
CA GLU A 89 -9.50 11.67 1.31
C GLU A 89 -9.04 11.22 2.70
N PHE A 90 -8.36 10.08 2.79
CA PHE A 90 -7.96 9.48 4.07
C PHE A 90 -6.54 9.85 4.48
N GLY A 91 -6.00 10.95 3.94
CA GLY A 91 -4.85 11.66 4.48
C GLY A 91 -3.47 11.02 4.25
N SER A 92 -3.27 10.22 3.19
CA SER A 92 -1.93 9.69 2.88
C SER A 92 -0.89 10.78 2.67
N PHE A 93 -1.31 11.95 2.17
CA PHE A 93 -0.45 13.11 1.92
C PHE A 93 -0.32 14.06 3.11
N ALA A 94 -1.02 13.77 4.21
CA ALA A 94 -0.99 14.55 5.45
C ALA A 94 -0.06 13.94 6.50
N PHE A 95 0.89 13.10 6.09
CA PHE A 95 1.87 12.50 6.98
C PHE A 95 2.73 13.56 7.66
N GLU A 96 2.84 13.48 8.98
CA GLU A 96 3.73 14.29 9.81
C GLU A 96 4.66 13.38 10.61
N PHE A 97 5.96 13.60 10.47
CA PHE A 97 6.96 12.70 11.06
C PHE A 97 6.84 12.58 12.58
N ASP A 98 6.54 13.67 13.24
CA ASP A 98 6.50 13.75 14.71
C ASP A 98 5.07 13.55 15.28
N ARG A 99 4.04 13.39 14.45
CA ARG A 99 2.68 13.08 14.89
C ARG A 99 2.61 11.65 15.45
N PRO A 100 2.07 11.45 16.67
CA PRO A 100 1.94 10.13 17.25
C PRO A 100 1.10 9.18 16.39
N ALA A 101 1.50 7.91 16.31
CA ALA A 101 0.70 6.84 15.75
C ALA A 101 -0.43 6.45 16.72
N ALA A 102 -1.55 5.94 16.18
CA ALA A 102 -2.71 5.54 16.99
C ALA A 102 -2.66 4.06 17.42
N LYS A 103 -2.01 3.20 16.62
CA LYS A 103 -1.98 1.74 16.80
C LYS A 103 -0.65 1.19 17.26
N PHE A 104 0.42 1.97 17.16
CA PHE A 104 1.78 1.55 17.46
C PHE A 104 2.49 2.56 18.37
N ASP A 105 3.41 2.07 19.19
CA ASP A 105 4.36 2.94 19.87
C ASP A 105 5.28 3.62 18.86
N ASP A 106 5.58 4.90 19.08
CA ASP A 106 6.40 5.67 18.16
C ASP A 106 7.89 5.25 18.24
N LEU A 107 8.40 4.74 17.11
CA LEU A 107 9.82 4.44 16.92
C LEU A 107 10.53 5.52 16.08
N ARG A 108 9.81 6.23 15.23
CA ARG A 108 10.37 7.28 14.35
C ARG A 108 11.23 8.29 15.09
N PRO A 109 10.76 8.94 16.18
CA PRO A 109 11.56 9.91 16.91
C PRO A 109 12.80 9.31 17.57
N LYS A 110 12.74 8.01 17.96
CA LYS A 110 13.85 7.30 18.61
C LYS A 110 14.95 6.90 17.63
N LEU A 111 14.63 6.80 16.33
CA LEU A 111 15.54 6.41 15.27
C LEU A 111 16.06 7.60 14.48
N ALA A 112 15.43 8.77 14.63
CA ALA A 112 15.93 10.00 14.05
C ALA A 112 17.23 10.40 14.78
N GLU A 113 18.28 10.70 14.01
CA GLU A 113 19.45 11.36 14.59
C GLU A 113 19.03 12.69 15.19
N PRO A 114 19.57 13.06 16.38
CA PRO A 114 19.33 14.40 16.92
C PRO A 114 19.75 15.43 15.86
N PRO A 115 19.03 16.55 15.71
CA PRO A 115 19.44 17.58 14.78
C PRO A 115 20.87 17.99 15.11
N ASP A 116 21.75 17.93 14.12
CA ASP A 116 23.13 18.40 14.24
C ASP A 116 23.10 19.91 14.57
N TYR A 117 23.20 20.23 15.85
CA TYR A 117 23.51 21.58 16.32
C TYR A 117 25.01 21.85 16.06
N HIS A 118 25.41 21.90 14.81
CA HIS A 118 26.64 22.57 14.44
C HIS A 118 26.36 24.07 14.33
N ASP A 119 26.42 24.70 15.49
CA ASP A 119 26.56 26.15 15.63
C ASP A 119 27.96 26.50 15.08
N HIS A 120 28.02 26.78 13.80
CA HIS A 120 29.15 27.44 13.19
C HIS A 120 28.68 28.78 12.64
N ASP A 121 28.76 29.76 13.54
CA ASP A 121 28.84 31.18 13.24
C ASP A 121 30.06 31.42 12.32
N HIS A 122 29.87 31.36 11.01
CA HIS A 122 30.73 31.96 9.98
C HIS A 122 29.84 32.50 8.89
N GLY A 123 29.69 33.85 8.92
CA GLY A 123 29.03 34.62 7.88
C GLY A 123 29.65 34.37 6.51
N HIS A 124 28.93 33.63 5.70
CA HIS A 124 29.03 33.69 4.24
C HIS A 124 27.60 33.62 3.69
N GLU A 125 27.19 34.75 3.04
CA GLU A 125 26.01 34.82 2.20
C GLU A 125 26.13 33.82 1.04
N GLY A 126 25.75 32.57 1.29
CA GLY A 126 25.54 31.56 0.28
C GLY A 126 24.05 31.25 0.24
N HIS A 127 23.38 31.51 -0.87
CA HIS A 127 22.03 31.02 -1.14
C HIS A 127 22.04 29.48 -1.07
N HIS A 128 21.89 28.91 0.13
CA HIS A 128 21.54 27.51 0.26
C HIS A 128 20.08 27.37 -0.14
N GLU A 129 19.84 26.80 -1.32
CA GLU A 129 18.57 26.18 -1.64
C GLU A 129 18.28 25.17 -0.54
N HIS A 130 17.49 25.59 0.46
CA HIS A 130 16.80 24.64 1.35
C HIS A 130 15.83 23.87 0.45
N ALA A 131 16.32 22.80 -0.16
CA ALA A 131 15.46 21.81 -0.79
C ALA A 131 14.39 21.46 0.25
N ASN A 132 13.11 21.76 -0.02
CA ASN A 132 11.99 21.48 0.86
C ASN A 132 11.94 19.96 1.12
N VAL A 133 12.61 19.52 2.19
CA VAL A 133 12.62 18.12 2.60
C VAL A 133 11.23 17.83 3.11
N THR A 134 10.45 17.04 2.35
CA THR A 134 9.12 16.63 2.80
C THR A 134 9.22 15.70 4.00
N GLU A 135 8.18 15.66 4.84
CA GLU A 135 8.09 14.77 6.00
C GLU A 135 8.29 13.29 5.63
N LEU A 136 7.78 12.86 4.47
CA LEU A 136 8.04 11.53 3.92
C LEU A 136 9.51 11.34 3.54
N THR A 137 10.17 12.36 2.99
CA THR A 137 11.62 12.30 2.70
C THR A 137 12.42 12.14 3.99
N ARG A 138 12.05 12.84 5.07
CA ARG A 138 12.63 12.69 6.41
C ARG A 138 12.45 11.26 6.91
N PHE A 139 11.26 10.69 6.78
CA PHE A 139 10.96 9.31 7.14
C PHE A 139 11.82 8.30 6.39
N PHE A 140 11.94 8.42 5.06
CA PHE A 140 12.72 7.47 4.27
C PHE A 140 14.24 7.59 4.46
N LYS A 141 14.75 8.67 5.08
CA LYS A 141 16.16 8.75 5.51
C LYS A 141 16.51 7.75 6.62
N LEU A 142 15.53 7.27 7.40
CA LEU A 142 15.75 6.27 8.43
C LEU A 142 16.19 4.89 7.90
N PHE A 143 16.10 4.65 6.59
CA PHE A 143 16.30 3.33 6.01
C PHE A 143 17.55 3.26 5.13
N PRO A 144 18.50 2.33 5.41
CA PRO A 144 19.61 2.05 4.50
C PRO A 144 19.14 1.61 3.10
N ASN A 145 18.13 0.75 3.02
CA ASN A 145 17.52 0.35 1.75
C ASN A 145 16.17 1.06 1.57
N LYS A 146 16.23 2.27 1.02
CA LYS A 146 15.06 3.11 0.76
C LYS A 146 14.04 2.44 -0.17
N ARG A 147 14.50 1.65 -1.15
CA ARG A 147 13.61 0.95 -2.08
C ARG A 147 12.74 -0.07 -1.35
N LEU A 148 13.35 -0.92 -0.52
CA LEU A 148 12.59 -1.88 0.28
C LEU A 148 11.60 -1.17 1.24
N ALA A 149 12.04 -0.08 1.86
CA ALA A 149 11.16 0.69 2.75
C ALA A 149 9.96 1.29 1.99
N LEU A 150 10.19 1.83 0.80
CA LEU A 150 9.15 2.39 -0.06
C LEU A 150 8.17 1.29 -0.51
N ASP A 151 8.67 0.13 -0.93
CA ASP A 151 7.82 -1.00 -1.33
C ASP A 151 6.92 -1.45 -0.15
N ILE A 152 7.48 -1.57 1.07
CA ILE A 152 6.72 -1.92 2.27
C ILE A 152 5.68 -0.84 2.59
N PHE A 153 6.07 0.43 2.64
CA PHE A 153 5.17 1.55 2.94
C PHE A 153 4.01 1.60 1.95
N SER A 154 4.31 1.48 0.65
CA SER A 154 3.29 1.51 -0.40
C SER A 154 2.27 0.39 -0.24
N ILE A 155 2.71 -0.83 0.11
CA ILE A 155 1.80 -1.97 0.34
C ILE A 155 0.94 -1.73 1.59
N VAL A 156 1.56 -1.29 2.69
CA VAL A 156 0.88 -1.08 3.97
C VAL A 156 -0.13 0.06 3.86
N GLU A 157 0.29 1.19 3.30
CA GLU A 157 -0.58 2.37 3.13
C GLU A 157 -1.72 2.09 2.14
N SER A 158 -1.45 1.44 1.01
CA SER A 158 -2.52 1.02 0.09
C SER A 158 -3.52 0.08 0.77
N GLY A 159 -3.05 -0.82 1.64
CA GLY A 159 -3.91 -1.71 2.43
C GLY A 159 -4.79 -0.95 3.43
N ARG A 160 -4.27 0.11 4.07
CA ARG A 160 -5.02 1.01 4.94
C ARG A 160 -6.14 1.72 4.17
N ILE A 161 -5.77 2.33 3.06
CA ILE A 161 -6.73 3.03 2.20
C ILE A 161 -7.81 2.10 1.69
N GLU A 162 -7.44 0.91 1.26
CA GLU A 162 -8.39 -0.09 0.78
C GLU A 162 -9.40 -0.52 1.86
N ALA A 163 -8.93 -0.72 3.10
CA ALA A 163 -9.80 -1.02 4.23
C ALA A 163 -10.77 0.13 4.54
N ARG A 164 -10.30 1.38 4.49
CA ARG A 164 -11.13 2.58 4.64
C ARG A 164 -12.19 2.70 3.55
N ILE A 165 -11.82 2.51 2.28
CA ILE A 165 -12.76 2.53 1.14
C ILE A 165 -13.86 1.48 1.35
N MET A 166 -13.51 0.26 1.73
CA MET A 166 -14.48 -0.81 1.95
C MET A 166 -15.41 -0.54 3.13
N HIS A 167 -14.95 0.20 4.12
CA HIS A 167 -15.75 0.60 5.28
C HIS A 167 -16.68 1.77 4.95
N GLU A 168 -16.16 2.84 4.34
CA GLU A 168 -16.88 4.10 4.12
C GLU A 168 -17.77 4.06 2.86
N TYR A 169 -17.29 3.45 1.77
CA TYR A 169 -17.94 3.52 0.46
C TYR A 169 -18.64 2.21 0.10
N ARG A 170 -19.67 1.86 0.84
CA ARG A 170 -20.41 0.59 0.66
C ARG A 170 -20.96 0.39 -0.76
N GLY A 171 -21.27 1.48 -1.49
CA GLY A 171 -21.79 1.43 -2.85
C GLY A 171 -20.84 0.82 -3.87
N ILE A 172 -19.52 0.95 -3.67
CA ILE A 172 -18.51 0.36 -4.56
C ILE A 172 -18.00 -1.00 -4.09
N ALA A 173 -18.37 -1.44 -2.89
CA ALA A 173 -17.77 -2.62 -2.25
C ALA A 173 -17.83 -3.89 -3.11
N LYS A 174 -18.94 -4.15 -3.83
CA LYS A 174 -19.06 -5.32 -4.72
C LYS A 174 -18.08 -5.26 -5.89
N THR A 175 -18.00 -4.13 -6.58
CA THR A 175 -17.08 -3.91 -7.72
C THR A 175 -15.64 -4.02 -7.25
N TYR A 176 -15.33 -3.36 -6.13
CA TYR A 176 -14.01 -3.37 -5.54
C TYR A 176 -13.56 -4.80 -5.18
N ASP A 177 -14.41 -5.56 -4.49
CA ASP A 177 -14.11 -6.95 -4.11
C ASP A 177 -13.99 -7.89 -5.32
N ALA A 178 -14.80 -7.69 -6.38
CA ALA A 178 -14.65 -8.43 -7.62
C ALA A 178 -13.28 -8.16 -8.29
N MET A 179 -12.84 -6.90 -8.36
CA MET A 179 -11.54 -6.53 -8.90
C MET A 179 -10.38 -7.05 -8.05
N ARG A 180 -10.49 -7.02 -6.72
CA ARG A 180 -9.51 -7.63 -5.81
C ARG A 180 -9.31 -9.10 -6.11
N ARG A 181 -10.39 -9.87 -6.20
CA ARG A 181 -10.32 -11.30 -6.55
C ARG A 181 -9.68 -11.55 -7.91
N ARG A 182 -9.96 -10.71 -8.91
CA ARG A 182 -9.33 -10.80 -10.24
C ARG A 182 -7.84 -10.47 -10.14
N THR A 183 -7.49 -9.41 -9.44
CA THR A 183 -6.09 -9.01 -9.22
C THR A 183 -5.29 -10.12 -8.56
N VAL A 184 -5.83 -10.76 -7.51
CA VAL A 184 -5.16 -11.90 -6.83
C VAL A 184 -4.86 -13.05 -7.80
N LYS A 185 -5.78 -13.35 -8.74
CA LYS A 185 -5.58 -14.43 -9.73
C LYS A 185 -4.46 -14.13 -10.74
N LEU A 186 -4.19 -12.85 -11.00
CA LEU A 186 -3.16 -12.41 -11.95
C LEU A 186 -1.76 -12.26 -11.28
N ARG A 187 -1.68 -12.43 -9.96
CA ARG A 187 -0.41 -12.30 -9.25
C ARG A 187 0.46 -13.55 -9.42
N PRO A 188 1.81 -13.37 -9.41
CA PRO A 188 2.74 -14.47 -9.58
C PRO A 188 2.57 -15.52 -8.49
N ALA A 189 2.84 -16.78 -8.82
CA ALA A 189 2.88 -17.84 -7.81
C ALA A 189 3.97 -17.53 -6.77
N MET A 190 3.63 -17.61 -5.48
CA MET A 190 4.54 -17.20 -4.40
C MET A 190 5.78 -18.09 -4.32
N THR A 191 5.66 -19.36 -4.70
CA THR A 191 6.77 -20.32 -4.74
C THR A 191 7.79 -20.04 -5.84
N LEU A 192 7.47 -19.15 -6.79
CA LEU A 192 8.41 -18.70 -7.83
C LEU A 192 9.18 -17.43 -7.44
N LEU A 193 8.91 -16.87 -6.27
CA LEU A 193 9.54 -15.64 -5.80
C LEU A 193 10.67 -15.96 -4.81
N PRO A 194 11.73 -15.12 -4.79
CA PRO A 194 12.74 -15.21 -3.73
C PRO A 194 12.10 -14.98 -2.35
N ALA A 195 12.72 -15.46 -1.31
CA ALA A 195 12.15 -15.53 0.05
C ALA A 195 11.58 -14.19 0.57
N ARG A 196 12.31 -13.09 0.41
CA ARG A 196 11.86 -11.77 0.85
C ARG A 196 10.71 -11.24 0.00
N GLU A 197 10.79 -11.44 -1.31
CA GLU A 197 9.73 -11.03 -2.24
C GLU A 197 8.44 -11.84 -2.03
N ALA A 198 8.55 -13.13 -1.70
CA ALA A 198 7.40 -13.93 -1.32
C ALA A 198 6.71 -13.40 -0.06
N LEU A 199 7.47 -12.88 0.92
CA LEU A 199 6.89 -12.21 2.09
C LEU A 199 6.21 -10.89 1.75
N LEU A 200 6.80 -10.06 0.87
CA LEU A 200 6.15 -8.86 0.35
C LEU A 200 4.87 -9.20 -0.41
N GLU A 201 4.92 -10.20 -1.27
CA GLU A 201 3.75 -10.70 -2.00
C GLU A 201 2.65 -11.19 -1.05
N SER A 202 3.01 -11.84 0.07
CA SER A 202 2.05 -12.24 1.09
C SER A 202 1.31 -11.04 1.69
N MET A 203 2.00 -9.92 1.90
CA MET A 203 1.38 -8.68 2.39
C MET A 203 0.37 -8.14 1.38
N VAL A 204 0.74 -8.08 0.10
CA VAL A 204 -0.16 -7.64 -0.97
C VAL A 204 -1.41 -8.53 -1.04
N ARG A 205 -1.26 -9.85 -0.97
CA ARG A 205 -2.40 -10.78 -0.98
C ARG A 205 -3.30 -10.62 0.23
N LEU A 206 -2.72 -10.39 1.40
CA LEU A 206 -3.47 -10.13 2.63
C LEU A 206 -4.23 -8.80 2.56
N SER A 207 -3.63 -7.74 2.04
CA SER A 207 -4.32 -6.45 1.83
C SER A 207 -5.45 -6.59 0.83
N LEU A 208 -5.25 -7.35 -0.25
CA LEU A 208 -6.31 -7.69 -1.22
C LEU A 208 -7.38 -8.64 -0.64
N GLY A 209 -7.34 -8.96 0.65
CA GLY A 209 -8.34 -9.77 1.34
C GLY A 209 -8.27 -11.28 1.09
N GLN A 210 -7.16 -11.78 0.53
CA GLN A 210 -6.98 -13.22 0.38
C GLN A 210 -6.81 -13.87 1.76
N LYS A 211 -7.74 -14.76 2.13
CA LYS A 211 -7.74 -15.42 3.45
C LYS A 211 -7.09 -16.80 3.44
N HIS A 212 -7.05 -17.47 2.31
CA HIS A 212 -6.57 -18.86 2.18
C HIS A 212 -5.58 -18.96 1.02
N GLY A 213 -4.74 -19.99 1.05
CA GLY A 213 -3.77 -20.26 0.01
C GLY A 213 -2.61 -19.24 -0.06
N VAL A 214 -2.39 -18.45 0.99
CA VAL A 214 -1.22 -17.56 1.08
C VAL A 214 -0.04 -18.39 1.55
N LYS A 215 0.86 -18.72 0.63
CA LYS A 215 2.08 -19.49 0.93
C LYS A 215 3.20 -18.55 1.36
N VAL A 216 4.00 -18.96 2.33
CA VAL A 216 5.17 -18.22 2.81
C VAL A 216 6.34 -19.16 3.04
N PRO A 217 7.60 -18.69 2.94
CA PRO A 217 8.74 -19.53 3.29
C PRO A 217 8.64 -20.07 4.73
N SER A 218 8.66 -21.39 4.90
CA SER A 218 8.45 -22.07 6.19
C SER A 218 9.42 -21.59 7.27
N LYS A 219 10.69 -21.39 6.91
CA LYS A 219 11.72 -20.84 7.82
C LYS A 219 11.42 -19.43 8.33
N HIS A 220 10.53 -18.69 7.65
CA HIS A 220 10.10 -17.35 8.01
C HIS A 220 8.63 -17.26 8.45
N GLY A 221 7.97 -18.37 8.70
CA GLY A 221 6.58 -18.43 9.09
C GLY A 221 6.24 -17.60 10.35
N LYS A 222 7.15 -17.47 11.33
CA LYS A 222 6.97 -16.58 12.48
C LYS A 222 6.90 -15.12 12.03
N ILE A 223 7.83 -14.68 11.17
CA ILE A 223 7.87 -13.32 10.63
C ILE A 223 6.59 -13.02 9.83
N ALA A 224 6.17 -13.96 8.99
CA ALA A 224 4.94 -13.82 8.21
C ALA A 224 3.70 -13.63 9.11
N ARG A 225 3.60 -14.34 10.23
CA ARG A 225 2.51 -14.16 11.21
C ARG A 225 2.57 -12.81 11.92
N GLU A 226 3.75 -12.33 12.27
CA GLU A 226 3.94 -10.98 12.84
C GLU A 226 3.53 -9.91 11.84
N ILE A 227 3.96 -10.01 10.59
CA ILE A 227 3.58 -9.10 9.50
C ILE A 227 2.06 -9.10 9.33
N ARG A 228 1.43 -10.28 9.26
CA ARG A 228 -0.03 -10.37 9.16
C ARG A 228 -0.75 -9.65 10.30
N THR A 229 -0.23 -9.73 11.52
CA THR A 229 -0.82 -9.01 12.66
C THR A 229 -0.74 -7.50 12.46
N MET A 230 0.40 -6.97 11.99
CA MET A 230 0.56 -5.55 11.69
C MET A 230 -0.37 -5.09 10.55
N VAL A 231 -0.44 -5.86 9.46
CA VAL A 231 -1.36 -5.57 8.34
C VAL A 231 -2.82 -5.52 8.80
N ARG A 232 -3.22 -6.37 9.76
CA ARG A 232 -4.58 -6.33 10.33
C ARG A 232 -4.84 -5.09 11.17
N LEU A 233 -3.88 -4.65 11.98
CA LEU A 233 -3.99 -3.41 12.76
C LEU A 233 -4.14 -2.19 11.84
N ILE A 234 -3.40 -2.16 10.74
CA ILE A 234 -3.50 -1.09 9.73
C ILE A 234 -4.85 -1.09 9.01
N ALA A 235 -5.51 -2.23 8.90
CA ALA A 235 -6.85 -2.32 8.29
C ALA A 235 -7.99 -1.86 9.23
N GLU A 236 -7.70 -1.47 10.47
CA GLU A 236 -8.71 -0.90 11.37
C GLU A 236 -9.12 0.51 10.92
N PRO A 237 -10.41 0.89 11.08
CA PRO A 237 -10.95 2.13 10.51
C PRO A 237 -10.28 3.42 11.03
N ASP A 238 -9.71 3.41 12.22
CA ASP A 238 -9.06 4.55 12.87
C ASP A 238 -7.53 4.56 12.69
N ALA A 239 -6.97 3.62 11.90
CA ALA A 239 -5.55 3.63 11.58
C ALA A 239 -5.17 4.84 10.72
N THR A 240 -4.04 5.47 11.03
CA THR A 240 -3.51 6.67 10.38
C THR A 240 -2.35 6.37 9.44
N VAL A 241 -1.91 7.35 8.68
CA VAL A 241 -0.71 7.22 7.84
C VAL A 241 0.56 7.09 8.71
N GLU A 242 0.56 7.65 9.90
CA GLU A 242 1.62 7.47 10.90
C GLU A 242 1.71 6.03 11.37
N ASP A 243 0.56 5.34 11.52
CA ASP A 243 0.53 3.91 11.79
C ASP A 243 1.15 3.10 10.65
N ALA A 244 0.87 3.48 9.40
CA ALA A 244 1.50 2.84 8.24
C ALA A 244 3.03 3.03 8.24
N ALA A 245 3.52 4.20 8.63
CA ALA A 245 4.95 4.47 8.79
C ALA A 245 5.56 3.61 9.91
N GLU A 246 4.90 3.51 11.08
CA GLU A 246 5.35 2.68 12.20
C GLU A 246 5.33 1.18 11.87
N ALA A 247 4.31 0.70 11.17
CA ALA A 247 4.29 -0.68 10.66
C ALA A 247 5.43 -0.92 9.67
N THR A 248 5.71 0.05 8.80
CA THR A 248 6.82 -0.03 7.83
C THR A 248 8.16 -0.21 8.53
N LEU A 249 8.46 0.55 9.57
CA LEU A 249 9.70 0.40 10.36
C LEU A 249 9.84 -1.02 10.92
N ARG A 250 8.77 -1.53 11.52
CA ARG A 250 8.75 -2.86 12.14
C ARG A 250 8.90 -3.99 11.12
N ILE A 251 8.22 -3.89 10.00
CA ILE A 251 8.30 -4.87 8.92
C ILE A 251 9.67 -4.82 8.26
N TYR A 252 10.19 -3.61 7.99
CA TYR A 252 11.52 -3.43 7.42
C TYR A 252 12.61 -4.06 8.29
N ALA A 253 12.59 -3.83 9.60
CA ALA A 253 13.56 -4.40 10.54
C ALA A 253 13.62 -5.94 10.50
N ARG A 254 12.54 -6.59 10.07
CA ARG A 254 12.45 -8.05 9.88
C ARG A 254 12.91 -8.47 8.49
N LEU A 255 12.42 -7.80 7.45
CA LEU A 255 12.65 -8.18 6.06
C LEU A 255 14.07 -7.84 5.59
N ALA A 256 14.67 -6.76 6.07
CA ALA A 256 16.03 -6.35 5.69
C ALA A 256 17.10 -7.40 6.05
N LYS A 257 16.84 -8.24 7.05
CA LYS A 257 17.74 -9.31 7.51
C LYS A 257 17.59 -10.62 6.73
N ILE A 258 16.57 -10.72 5.88
CA ILE A 258 16.29 -11.94 5.12
C ILE A 258 17.11 -11.93 3.85
N LYS A 259 17.90 -12.99 3.63
CA LYS A 259 18.51 -13.26 2.33
C LYS A 259 17.40 -13.50 1.29
N ASN A 260 17.54 -12.86 0.14
CA ASN A 260 16.54 -12.95 -0.92
C ASN A 260 16.84 -14.09 -1.89
N ASP A 261 17.03 -15.29 -1.35
CA ASP A 261 17.36 -16.50 -2.11
C ASP A 261 16.07 -17.15 -2.64
N TYR A 262 16.16 -17.82 -3.79
CA TYR A 262 15.12 -18.72 -4.27
C TYR A 262 15.07 -19.99 -3.41
N LEU A 263 13.87 -20.48 -3.18
CA LEU A 263 13.59 -21.65 -2.36
C LEU A 263 12.87 -22.70 -3.19
N ASN A 264 13.00 -23.99 -2.81
CA ASN A 264 12.19 -25.05 -3.40
C ASN A 264 10.73 -24.94 -2.95
N GLU A 265 9.80 -25.44 -3.75
CA GLU A 265 8.37 -25.39 -3.42
C GLU A 265 8.04 -26.06 -2.08
N THR A 266 8.76 -27.12 -1.71
CA THR A 266 8.62 -27.84 -0.45
C THR A 266 9.02 -27.03 0.79
N GLU A 267 9.74 -25.94 0.60
CA GLU A 267 10.15 -25.01 1.68
C GLU A 267 9.10 -23.93 1.97
N PHE A 268 7.90 -24.02 1.36
CA PHE A 268 6.79 -23.13 1.62
C PHE A 268 5.72 -23.81 2.45
N GLU A 269 5.09 -23.06 3.34
CA GLU A 269 3.92 -23.44 4.11
C GLU A 269 2.76 -22.50 3.87
N GLU A 270 1.54 -22.95 4.09
CA GLU A 270 0.37 -22.08 4.08
C GLU A 270 0.33 -21.23 5.37
N LEU A 271 0.16 -19.93 5.21
CA LEU A 271 0.02 -19.02 6.33
C LEU A 271 -1.35 -19.23 7.00
N ASP A 272 -1.37 -19.99 8.10
CA ASP A 272 -2.59 -20.34 8.83
C ASP A 272 -3.32 -19.09 9.35
N HIS A 273 -4.64 -19.01 9.07
CA HIS A 273 -5.52 -17.96 9.57
C HIS A 273 -5.99 -18.19 11.00
N ARG A 274 -5.80 -19.38 11.56
CA ARG A 274 -6.18 -19.67 12.94
C ARG A 274 -5.17 -19.03 13.88
N SER A 275 -5.56 -17.97 14.56
CA SER A 275 -4.95 -17.62 15.84
C SER A 275 -5.01 -18.90 16.71
N LYS A 276 -3.87 -19.48 17.05
CA LYS A 276 -3.83 -20.48 18.13
C LYS A 276 -4.37 -19.75 19.36
N ARG A 277 -5.68 -19.91 19.64
CA ARG A 277 -6.19 -19.66 20.98
C ARG A 277 -5.32 -20.50 21.89
N SER A 278 -4.52 -19.85 22.71
CA SER A 278 -3.75 -20.45 23.76
C SER A 278 -4.70 -21.38 24.55
N ASN A 279 -4.51 -22.69 24.41
CA ASN A 279 -5.13 -23.67 25.25
C ASN A 279 -4.48 -23.58 26.65
N ARG A 280 -4.72 -22.44 27.33
CA ARG A 280 -4.53 -22.27 28.76
C ARG A 280 -5.92 -22.20 29.38
N SER A 281 -6.58 -23.33 29.41
CA SER A 281 -7.68 -23.52 30.34
C SER A 281 -7.66 -24.94 30.86
N ASN A 282 -7.69 -25.00 32.19
CA ASN A 282 -8.01 -26.12 33.05
C ASN A 282 -6.93 -27.18 33.32
N LYS A 283 -6.00 -26.78 34.18
CA LYS A 283 -5.52 -27.65 35.24
C LYS A 283 -5.53 -26.86 36.55
N PHE A 284 -6.68 -26.67 37.13
CA PHE A 284 -6.86 -26.37 38.55
C PHE A 284 -8.35 -26.52 38.88
N PHE A 285 -8.76 -27.73 39.17
CA PHE A 285 -9.80 -28.08 40.14
C PHE A 285 -9.83 -29.60 40.24
N GLY A 286 -9.16 -30.08 41.25
CA GLY A 286 -9.21 -31.48 41.65
C GLY A 286 -8.37 -31.69 42.89
N ARG A 287 -9.04 -31.52 44.05
CA ARG A 287 -8.86 -32.22 45.32
C ARG A 287 -9.32 -31.33 46.45
N THR A 288 -10.39 -31.58 47.02
CA THR A 288 -10.75 -32.45 48.12
C THR A 288 -12.24 -32.57 48.18
#